data_b7c8692f5d2afb6dc2aef0296d14732e
#
_entry.id   b7c8692f5d2afb6dc2aef0296d14732e
#
_cell.length_a   1.000
_cell.length_b   1.000
_cell.length_c   1.000
_cell.angle_alpha   90.00
_cell.angle_beta   90.00
_cell.angle_gamma   90.00
#
_symmetry.space_group_name_H-M   'P 1'
#
loop_
_entity.id
_entity.type
_entity.pdbx_description
1 polymer ?
#
loop_
_entity_poly.entity_id
_entity_poly.type
_entity_poly.pdbx_seq_one_letter_code
_entity_poly.pdbx_strand_id
1 'polypeptide(L)'
;MVVIYLLLFSFFLFAYYGGYINSEQLFIGLNIIFSLYIGLLICKQLKKGMSIINPIIVTSIFMFLLPYGFPVLFQYSNGEIRYYPTYISLAKSMLYVNAGFITLWYSYKSLLFNPILYSLKKYSKLFVHKLVVKKTYTYFFLLSSIILNFRSIYSGSYGVLATIYADNKEIGAFDQIEYLVATALKGVVFLLAWQYFKYKRSKKLFIFAFSLLLFFQILAGYKGAIVMTFIIIFIANYLALKKINFKLGIICFISLIIAYGLVNPYREYLVYSKEIPNSISSIFDCIYNGVLIQNQIITSEEVSIIDEVMSRFTTLPELATFIEYKEKFGLHIPRDPDFLYYFYTIPAQLFVPRFLWPDKPVNDLGVWWVSNTVTGNMSNSSTAFGPVGFLYLTFDILAVIIGFLIISFLLKLCEQLLNSGKDGAVLTGVIFLSSLYTNEAGFNTYVVEGIRFLIIGIIFQAIILRRIWK
;
A
#
# COMPACT_ATOMS: atom_id res chain seq x y z
N MET A 1 26.34 1.89 13.71
CA MET A 1 25.49 2.64 12.76
C MET A 1 24.43 3.48 13.47
N VAL A 2 23.61 2.90 14.36
CA VAL A 2 22.57 3.67 15.07
C VAL A 2 23.14 4.79 15.91
N VAL A 3 24.21 4.56 16.65
CA VAL A 3 24.85 5.60 17.47
C VAL A 3 25.33 6.76 16.58
N ILE A 4 25.97 6.45 15.46
CA ILE A 4 26.43 7.48 14.51
C ILE A 4 25.25 8.23 13.92
N TYR A 5 24.16 7.53 13.57
CA TYR A 5 22.94 8.15 13.08
C TYR A 5 22.33 9.10 14.11
N LEU A 6 22.16 8.66 15.34
CA LEU A 6 21.62 9.48 16.42
C LEU A 6 22.52 10.68 16.76
N LEU A 7 23.85 10.50 16.70
CA LEU A 7 24.78 11.62 16.88
C LEU A 7 24.68 12.66 15.78
N LEU A 8 24.60 12.23 14.51
CA LEU A 8 24.41 13.14 13.38
C LEU A 8 23.06 13.83 13.46
N PHE A 9 22.01 13.11 13.81
CA PHE A 9 20.66 13.65 13.98
C PHE A 9 20.64 14.72 15.10
N SER A 10 21.25 14.42 16.27
CA SER A 10 21.37 15.34 17.38
C SER A 10 22.24 16.55 17.03
N PHE A 11 23.30 16.36 16.23
CA PHE A 11 24.14 17.46 15.74
C PHE A 11 23.34 18.48 14.91
N PHE A 12 22.52 18.04 13.99
CA PHE A 12 21.68 18.95 13.18
C PHE A 12 20.67 19.70 14.04
N LEU A 13 20.05 19.04 15.02
CA LEU A 13 19.17 19.72 15.98
C LEU A 13 19.92 20.75 16.80
N PHE A 14 21.09 20.40 17.33
CA PHE A 14 21.91 21.31 18.11
C PHE A 14 22.35 22.50 17.27
N ALA A 15 22.81 22.28 16.03
CA ALA A 15 23.21 23.36 15.13
C ALA A 15 22.04 24.31 14.79
N TYR A 16 20.83 23.79 14.67
CA TYR A 16 19.63 24.61 14.46
C TYR A 16 19.30 25.46 15.69
N TYR A 17 19.21 24.85 16.87
CA TYR A 17 18.93 25.60 18.12
C TYR A 17 20.06 26.58 18.51
N GLY A 18 21.29 26.28 18.12
CA GLY A 18 22.44 27.18 18.27
C GLY A 18 22.49 28.32 17.24
N GLY A 19 21.58 28.37 16.29
CA GLY A 19 21.51 29.38 15.24
C GLY A 19 22.55 29.23 14.12
N TYR A 20 23.25 28.08 14.05
CA TYR A 20 24.27 27.86 13.02
C TYR A 20 23.68 27.46 11.66
N ILE A 21 22.47 26.91 11.64
CA ILE A 21 21.75 26.53 10.42
C ILE A 21 20.30 27.02 10.50
N ASN A 22 19.69 27.26 9.34
CA ASN A 22 18.28 27.63 9.24
C ASN A 22 17.36 26.36 9.15
N SER A 23 16.04 26.56 9.17
CA SER A 23 15.04 25.47 9.13
C SER A 23 15.09 24.65 7.85
N GLU A 24 15.45 25.27 6.72
CA GLU A 24 15.64 24.62 5.44
C GLU A 24 16.82 23.66 5.46
N GLN A 25 17.97 24.12 5.93
CA GLN A 25 19.17 23.30 6.09
C GLN A 25 18.96 22.17 7.09
N LEU A 26 18.20 22.41 8.16
CA LEU A 26 17.81 21.38 9.11
C LEU A 26 16.99 20.29 8.41
N PHE A 27 15.95 20.66 7.66
CA PHE A 27 15.11 19.71 6.94
C PHE A 27 15.92 18.86 5.95
N ILE A 28 16.72 19.50 5.08
CA ILE A 28 17.54 18.81 4.09
C ILE A 28 18.52 17.86 4.78
N GLY A 29 19.21 18.30 5.82
CA GLY A 29 20.16 17.49 6.57
C GLY A 29 19.50 16.25 7.20
N LEU A 30 18.37 16.41 7.87
CA LEU A 30 17.62 15.33 8.48
C LEU A 30 17.13 14.31 7.42
N ASN A 31 16.65 14.78 6.27
CA ASN A 31 16.16 13.90 5.20
C ASN A 31 17.30 13.10 4.55
N ILE A 32 18.44 13.74 4.26
CA ILE A 32 19.62 13.05 3.70
C ILE A 32 20.10 11.97 4.65
N ILE A 33 20.30 12.31 5.94
CA ILE A 33 20.78 11.34 6.94
C ILE A 33 19.80 10.17 7.08
N PHE A 34 18.50 10.45 7.12
CA PHE A 34 17.46 9.43 7.19
C PHE A 34 17.50 8.47 6.00
N SER A 35 17.54 9.03 4.78
CA SER A 35 17.57 8.25 3.54
C SER A 35 18.81 7.37 3.45
N LEU A 36 19.99 7.92 3.77
CA LEU A 36 21.24 7.18 3.80
C LEU A 36 21.21 6.09 4.87
N TYR A 37 20.70 6.39 6.06
CA TYR A 37 20.62 5.42 7.15
C TYR A 37 19.77 4.20 6.80
N ILE A 38 18.56 4.42 6.24
CA ILE A 38 17.69 3.34 5.76
C ILE A 38 18.38 2.55 4.65
N GLY A 39 18.93 3.22 3.65
CA GLY A 39 19.63 2.56 2.55
C GLY A 39 20.78 1.68 3.03
N LEU A 40 21.61 2.18 3.94
CA LEU A 40 22.73 1.42 4.53
C LEU A 40 22.23 0.24 5.37
N LEU A 41 21.14 0.39 6.13
CA LEU A 41 20.54 -0.72 6.88
C LEU A 41 20.02 -1.81 5.96
N ILE A 42 19.32 -1.47 4.89
CA ILE A 42 18.83 -2.41 3.88
C ILE A 42 20.01 -3.15 3.23
N CYS A 43 21.00 -2.42 2.72
CA CYS A 43 22.20 -3.01 2.11
C CYS A 43 22.91 -3.97 3.06
N LYS A 44 23.06 -3.60 4.35
CA LYS A 44 23.68 -4.46 5.37
C LYS A 44 22.89 -5.76 5.60
N GLN A 45 21.54 -5.70 5.57
CA GLN A 45 20.73 -6.92 5.74
C GLN A 45 20.78 -7.82 4.51
N LEU A 46 20.73 -7.23 3.31
CA LEU A 46 20.87 -7.99 2.05
C LEU A 46 22.24 -8.68 1.97
N LYS A 47 23.32 -8.00 2.35
CA LYS A 47 24.67 -8.60 2.45
C LYS A 47 24.74 -9.74 3.47
N LYS A 48 23.89 -9.73 4.51
CA LYS A 48 23.76 -10.84 5.47
C LYS A 48 22.90 -11.99 5.00
N GLY A 49 22.46 -11.98 3.75
CA GLY A 49 21.62 -13.02 3.14
C GLY A 49 20.11 -12.87 3.43
N MET A 50 19.66 -11.73 3.99
CA MET A 50 18.23 -11.50 4.15
C MET A 50 17.57 -11.39 2.77
N SER A 51 16.40 -12.01 2.62
CA SER A 51 15.62 -11.97 1.38
C SER A 51 15.14 -10.55 1.07
N ILE A 52 15.16 -10.16 -0.20
CA ILE A 52 14.63 -8.87 -0.65
C ILE A 52 13.12 -8.74 -0.39
N ILE A 53 12.40 -9.86 -0.34
CA ILE A 53 10.97 -9.90 -0.01
C ILE A 53 10.73 -10.01 1.51
N ASN A 54 11.76 -9.83 2.33
CA ASN A 54 11.56 -9.81 3.77
C ASN A 54 10.67 -8.62 4.15
N PRO A 55 9.62 -8.83 4.96
CA PRO A 55 8.64 -7.79 5.28
C PRO A 55 9.26 -6.48 5.79
N ILE A 56 10.30 -6.55 6.62
CA ILE A 56 10.95 -5.33 7.13
C ILE A 56 11.68 -4.53 6.03
N ILE A 57 12.30 -5.23 5.06
CA ILE A 57 12.99 -4.56 3.93
C ILE A 57 11.96 -3.87 3.05
N VAL A 58 10.91 -4.61 2.68
CA VAL A 58 9.83 -4.09 1.84
C VAL A 58 9.16 -2.88 2.50
N THR A 59 8.78 -3.00 3.78
CA THR A 59 8.16 -1.90 4.54
C THR A 59 9.12 -0.71 4.68
N SER A 60 10.42 -0.95 4.90
CA SER A 60 11.40 0.15 4.97
C SER A 60 11.50 0.93 3.66
N ILE A 61 11.37 0.28 2.53
CA ILE A 61 11.38 0.94 1.21
C ILE A 61 10.06 1.68 0.97
N PHE A 62 8.93 0.96 1.02
CA PHE A 62 7.64 1.49 0.57
C PHE A 62 6.94 2.38 1.60
N MET A 63 7.17 2.18 2.90
CA MET A 63 6.53 2.97 3.95
C MET A 63 7.41 4.10 4.49
N PHE A 64 8.73 4.07 4.24
CA PHE A 64 9.63 5.07 4.79
C PHE A 64 10.53 5.72 3.74
N LEU A 65 11.33 4.94 2.98
CA LEU A 65 12.32 5.52 2.08
C LEU A 65 11.68 6.29 0.93
N LEU A 66 10.66 5.72 0.29
CA LEU A 66 9.96 6.37 -0.81
C LEU A 66 9.09 7.54 -0.34
N PRO A 67 8.25 7.40 0.72
CA PRO A 67 7.36 8.48 1.11
C PRO A 67 8.02 9.66 1.81
N TYR A 68 9.11 9.42 2.51
CA TYR A 68 9.74 10.42 3.39
C TYR A 68 11.21 10.70 3.09
N GLY A 69 11.81 9.95 2.15
CA GLY A 69 13.23 10.07 1.81
C GLY A 69 13.52 10.82 0.51
N PHE A 70 14.36 10.26 -0.35
CA PHE A 70 14.86 10.89 -1.57
C PHE A 70 13.81 11.54 -2.48
N PRO A 71 12.60 10.97 -2.72
CA PRO A 71 11.63 11.64 -3.58
C PRO A 71 11.23 13.03 -3.10
N VAL A 72 11.22 13.25 -1.78
CA VAL A 72 10.93 14.57 -1.19
C VAL A 72 12.05 15.57 -1.49
N LEU A 73 13.32 15.14 -1.42
CA LEU A 73 14.45 15.98 -1.79
C LEU A 73 14.45 16.35 -3.27
N PHE A 74 13.99 15.42 -4.12
CA PHE A 74 13.83 15.68 -5.55
C PHE A 74 12.77 16.76 -5.80
N GLN A 75 11.60 16.67 -5.15
CA GLN A 75 10.58 17.72 -5.21
C GLN A 75 11.10 19.06 -4.70
N TYR A 76 11.86 19.05 -3.60
CA TYR A 76 12.48 20.25 -3.06
C TYR A 76 13.42 20.90 -4.10
N SER A 77 14.29 20.12 -4.76
CA SER A 77 15.24 20.63 -5.76
C SER A 77 14.55 21.27 -6.96
N ASN A 78 13.34 20.82 -7.30
CA ASN A 78 12.54 21.36 -8.39
C ASN A 78 11.62 22.50 -7.97
N GLY A 79 11.60 22.87 -6.67
CA GLY A 79 10.72 23.91 -6.13
C GLY A 79 9.24 23.50 -6.04
N GLU A 80 8.92 22.21 -6.15
CA GLU A 80 7.56 21.68 -6.30
C GLU A 80 7.05 20.90 -5.09
N ILE A 81 7.43 21.29 -3.86
CA ILE A 81 6.87 20.63 -2.67
C ILE A 81 5.36 20.93 -2.59
N ARG A 82 4.56 19.88 -2.63
CA ARG A 82 3.10 19.99 -2.52
C ARG A 82 2.68 20.71 -1.25
N TYR A 83 1.61 21.50 -1.35
CA TYR A 83 0.97 22.23 -0.24
C TYR A 83 1.85 23.29 0.41
N TYR A 84 3.10 23.48 -0.04
CA TYR A 84 4.03 24.50 0.43
C TYR A 84 4.17 24.59 1.97
N PRO A 85 4.33 23.47 2.69
CA PRO A 85 4.52 23.53 4.14
C PRO A 85 5.82 24.25 4.49
N THR A 86 5.86 24.82 5.68
CA THR A 86 7.09 25.47 6.18
C THR A 86 8.20 24.43 6.39
N TYR A 87 9.46 24.84 6.20
CA TYR A 87 10.60 23.94 6.42
C TYR A 87 10.69 23.44 7.86
N ILE A 88 10.23 24.23 8.83
CA ILE A 88 10.20 23.79 10.23
C ILE A 88 9.19 22.67 10.44
N SER A 89 8.05 22.69 9.75
CA SER A 89 7.05 21.62 9.81
C SER A 89 7.52 20.36 9.08
N LEU A 90 8.24 20.50 7.97
CA LEU A 90 8.94 19.40 7.31
C LEU A 90 9.99 18.76 8.23
N ALA A 91 10.79 19.57 8.92
CA ALA A 91 11.77 19.07 9.88
C ALA A 91 11.10 18.38 11.09
N LYS A 92 10.03 18.94 11.64
CA LYS A 92 9.22 18.30 12.71
C LYS A 92 8.64 16.96 12.23
N SER A 93 8.14 16.89 11.00
CA SER A 93 7.63 15.65 10.41
C SER A 93 8.69 14.56 10.39
N MET A 94 9.93 14.93 10.04
CA MET A 94 11.06 14.00 10.07
C MET A 94 11.34 13.44 11.46
N LEU A 95 11.03 14.15 12.56
CA LEU A 95 11.17 13.61 13.93
C LEU A 95 10.19 12.44 14.15
N TYR A 96 8.92 12.61 13.79
CA TYR A 96 7.88 11.57 13.91
C TYR A 96 8.18 10.38 13.02
N VAL A 97 8.60 10.62 11.78
CA VAL A 97 9.00 9.57 10.83
C VAL A 97 10.17 8.77 11.39
N ASN A 98 11.16 9.44 11.94
CA ASN A 98 12.33 8.81 12.58
C ASN A 98 11.93 7.97 13.79
N ALA A 99 11.09 8.50 14.68
CA ALA A 99 10.59 7.77 15.84
C ALA A 99 9.85 6.50 15.40
N GLY A 100 8.98 6.60 14.39
CA GLY A 100 8.27 5.45 13.82
C GLY A 100 9.22 4.41 13.22
N PHE A 101 10.18 4.83 12.41
CA PHE A 101 11.15 3.94 11.78
C PHE A 101 12.05 3.23 12.80
N ILE A 102 12.61 3.96 13.76
CA ILE A 102 13.44 3.42 14.81
C ILE A 102 12.64 2.38 15.62
N THR A 103 11.43 2.73 16.04
CA THR A 103 10.56 1.81 16.77
C THR A 103 10.29 0.55 15.96
N LEU A 104 9.87 0.69 14.70
CA LEU A 104 9.62 -0.43 13.80
C LEU A 104 10.84 -1.34 13.68
N TRP A 105 11.98 -0.77 13.34
CA TRP A 105 13.20 -1.53 13.04
C TRP A 105 13.75 -2.29 14.24
N TYR A 106 13.79 -1.64 15.40
CA TYR A 106 14.37 -2.26 16.61
C TYR A 106 13.41 -3.25 17.25
N SER A 107 12.12 -2.96 17.31
CA SER A 107 11.14 -3.90 17.84
C SER A 107 11.02 -5.15 16.96
N TYR A 108 11.10 -5.00 15.63
CA TYR A 108 11.14 -6.13 14.71
C TYR A 108 12.35 -7.06 14.96
N LYS A 109 13.53 -6.51 15.27
CA LYS A 109 14.75 -7.27 15.55
C LYS A 109 14.87 -7.77 16.97
N SER A 110 14.10 -7.22 17.87
CA SER A 110 14.10 -7.63 19.28
C SER A 110 13.47 -9.01 19.47
N LEU A 111 13.73 -9.60 20.62
CA LEU A 111 13.11 -10.85 21.05
C LEU A 111 11.72 -10.63 21.65
N LEU A 112 11.23 -9.39 21.68
CA LEU A 112 9.98 -8.98 22.34
C LEU A 112 8.77 -9.85 21.92
N PHE A 113 8.65 -10.18 20.65
CA PHE A 113 7.52 -10.93 20.10
C PHE A 113 7.72 -12.45 20.11
N ASN A 114 8.90 -12.94 20.44
CA ASN A 114 9.21 -14.37 20.38
C ASN A 114 8.28 -15.27 21.18
N PRO A 115 7.87 -14.92 22.43
CA PRO A 115 6.94 -15.76 23.21
C PRO A 115 5.60 -15.97 22.52
N ILE A 116 5.02 -14.87 21.98
CA ILE A 116 3.73 -14.90 21.28
C ILE A 116 3.87 -15.72 19.99
N LEU A 117 4.93 -15.46 19.23
CA LEU A 117 5.19 -16.13 17.97
C LEU A 117 5.50 -17.62 18.15
N TYR A 118 6.14 -17.99 19.24
CA TYR A 118 6.33 -19.40 19.59
C TYR A 118 5.02 -20.12 19.86
N SER A 119 4.09 -19.46 20.58
CA SER A 119 2.74 -19.99 20.79
C SER A 119 2.02 -20.23 19.46
N LEU A 120 2.18 -19.32 18.49
CA LEU A 120 1.57 -19.43 17.17
C LEU A 120 2.13 -20.56 16.33
N LYS A 121 3.38 -21.03 16.56
CA LYS A 121 3.92 -22.23 15.90
C LYS A 121 3.08 -23.49 16.15
N LYS A 122 2.39 -23.57 17.28
CA LYS A 122 1.46 -24.66 17.59
C LYS A 122 0.35 -24.79 16.53
N TYR A 123 -0.06 -23.66 15.95
CA TYR A 123 -1.09 -23.61 14.90
C TYR A 123 -0.55 -23.90 13.48
N SER A 124 0.72 -24.31 13.37
CA SER A 124 1.32 -24.67 12.09
C SER A 124 0.56 -25.79 11.36
N LYS A 125 -0.20 -26.63 12.09
CA LYS A 125 -1.07 -27.68 11.52
C LYS A 125 -2.19 -27.15 10.61
N LEU A 126 -2.54 -25.86 10.71
CA LEU A 126 -3.54 -25.24 9.85
C LEU A 126 -3.08 -25.11 8.40
N PHE A 127 -1.77 -25.09 8.15
CA PHE A 127 -1.21 -24.81 6.84
C PHE A 127 -0.87 -26.05 6.06
N VAL A 128 -1.22 -26.06 4.77
CA VAL A 128 -0.95 -27.15 3.82
C VAL A 128 0.54 -27.21 3.49
N HIS A 129 1.11 -28.41 3.47
CA HIS A 129 2.54 -28.62 3.29
C HIS A 129 3.05 -28.42 1.86
N LYS A 130 2.26 -28.82 0.85
CA LYS A 130 2.67 -28.81 -0.56
C LYS A 130 1.72 -28.03 -1.46
N LEU A 131 2.28 -27.33 -2.42
CA LEU A 131 1.57 -26.56 -3.43
C LEU A 131 0.92 -27.49 -4.48
N VAL A 132 -0.17 -28.13 -4.11
CA VAL A 132 -0.99 -28.90 -5.05
C VAL A 132 -2.35 -28.22 -5.15
N VAL A 133 -2.54 -27.50 -6.26
CA VAL A 133 -3.76 -26.72 -6.49
C VAL A 133 -4.88 -27.62 -6.99
N LYS A 134 -6.05 -27.47 -6.43
CA LYS A 134 -7.29 -28.11 -6.87
C LYS A 134 -7.83 -27.36 -8.08
N LYS A 135 -7.72 -27.93 -9.27
CA LYS A 135 -8.15 -27.30 -10.53
C LYS A 135 -9.59 -26.80 -10.49
N THR A 136 -10.52 -27.59 -9.96
CA THR A 136 -11.94 -27.23 -9.85
C THR A 136 -12.15 -25.91 -9.13
N TYR A 137 -11.51 -25.73 -7.97
CA TYR A 137 -11.63 -24.47 -7.22
C TYR A 137 -10.93 -23.30 -7.91
N THR A 138 -9.84 -23.58 -8.64
CA THR A 138 -9.17 -22.55 -9.45
C THR A 138 -10.10 -22.03 -10.54
N TYR A 139 -10.77 -22.91 -11.28
CA TYR A 139 -11.76 -22.51 -12.28
C TYR A 139 -12.97 -21.82 -11.66
N PHE A 140 -13.45 -22.30 -10.51
CA PHE A 140 -14.52 -21.64 -9.78
C PHE A 140 -14.17 -20.21 -9.41
N PHE A 141 -13.00 -19.96 -8.79
CA PHE A 141 -12.57 -18.61 -8.44
C PHE A 141 -12.33 -17.72 -9.66
N LEU A 142 -11.78 -18.27 -10.76
CA LEU A 142 -11.65 -17.52 -12.00
C LEU A 142 -13.00 -17.09 -12.55
N LEU A 143 -13.94 -18.02 -12.68
CA LEU A 143 -15.28 -17.76 -13.22
C LEU A 143 -16.04 -16.75 -12.33
N SER A 144 -16.07 -16.99 -11.01
CA SER A 144 -16.70 -16.08 -10.06
C SER A 144 -16.10 -14.68 -10.14
N SER A 145 -14.77 -14.57 -10.21
CA SER A 145 -14.10 -13.27 -10.34
C SER A 145 -14.46 -12.56 -11.65
N ILE A 146 -14.58 -13.28 -12.76
CA ILE A 146 -15.02 -12.72 -14.05
C ILE A 146 -16.43 -12.15 -13.90
N ILE A 147 -17.37 -12.95 -13.42
CA ILE A 147 -18.78 -12.57 -13.30
C ILE A 147 -18.92 -11.34 -12.39
N LEU A 148 -18.28 -11.37 -11.22
CA LEU A 148 -18.42 -10.29 -10.24
C LEU A 148 -17.72 -9.00 -10.67
N ASN A 149 -16.54 -9.08 -11.30
CA ASN A 149 -15.89 -7.86 -11.82
C ASN A 149 -16.73 -7.21 -12.94
N PHE A 150 -17.28 -8.01 -13.87
CA PHE A 150 -18.18 -7.45 -14.91
C PHE A 150 -19.43 -6.84 -14.29
N ARG A 151 -20.05 -7.51 -13.32
CA ARG A 151 -21.22 -6.95 -12.61
C ARG A 151 -20.85 -5.63 -11.94
N SER A 152 -19.73 -5.54 -11.24
CA SER A 152 -19.29 -4.30 -10.58
C SER A 152 -18.98 -3.19 -11.57
N ILE A 153 -18.45 -3.50 -12.78
CA ILE A 153 -18.25 -2.52 -13.86
C ILE A 153 -19.61 -1.99 -14.35
N TYR A 154 -20.54 -2.89 -14.72
CA TYR A 154 -21.86 -2.49 -15.20
C TYR A 154 -22.68 -1.71 -14.17
N SER A 155 -22.51 -2.00 -12.88
CA SER A 155 -23.18 -1.26 -11.80
C SER A 155 -22.51 0.06 -11.45
N GLY A 156 -21.40 0.43 -12.11
CA GLY A 156 -20.62 1.63 -11.78
C GLY A 156 -19.96 1.59 -10.38
N SER A 157 -19.91 0.39 -9.74
CA SER A 157 -19.30 0.22 -8.40
C SER A 157 -17.83 -0.18 -8.44
N TYR A 158 -17.21 -0.19 -9.63
CA TYR A 158 -15.86 -0.71 -9.82
C TYR A 158 -14.83 0.40 -9.97
N GLY A 159 -13.81 0.38 -9.12
CA GLY A 159 -12.65 1.25 -9.26
C GLY A 159 -12.99 2.74 -9.20
N VAL A 160 -12.45 3.51 -10.12
CA VAL A 160 -12.68 4.97 -10.22
C VAL A 160 -14.15 5.29 -10.54
N LEU A 161 -14.87 4.40 -11.22
CA LEU A 161 -16.31 4.59 -11.46
C LEU A 161 -17.07 4.71 -10.13
N ALA A 162 -16.71 3.93 -9.12
CA ALA A 162 -17.33 4.01 -7.80
C ALA A 162 -17.13 5.39 -7.14
N THR A 163 -16.03 6.08 -7.40
CA THR A 163 -15.80 7.44 -6.86
C THR A 163 -16.58 8.51 -7.63
N ILE A 164 -16.81 8.31 -8.92
CA ILE A 164 -17.56 9.24 -9.78
C ILE A 164 -19.07 9.18 -9.47
N TYR A 165 -19.56 7.98 -9.11
CA TYR A 165 -20.99 7.73 -8.86
C TYR A 165 -21.34 7.53 -7.38
N ALA A 166 -20.41 7.86 -6.45
CA ALA A 166 -20.55 7.63 -5.00
C ALA A 166 -21.73 8.36 -4.34
N ASP A 167 -22.23 9.43 -4.95
CA ASP A 167 -23.25 10.29 -4.35
C ASP A 167 -24.62 9.60 -4.13
N ASN A 168 -24.84 8.38 -4.67
CA ASN A 168 -26.13 7.70 -4.65
C ASN A 168 -26.11 6.23 -4.20
N LYS A 169 -25.00 5.70 -3.67
CA LYS A 169 -24.93 4.25 -3.41
C LYS A 169 -24.66 3.89 -1.96
N GLU A 170 -25.66 3.27 -1.33
CA GLU A 170 -25.44 2.54 -0.07
C GLU A 170 -24.54 1.31 -0.33
N ILE A 171 -23.40 1.22 0.36
CA ILE A 171 -22.49 0.05 0.27
C ILE A 171 -23.19 -1.13 0.93
N GLY A 172 -23.74 -2.03 0.13
CA GLY A 172 -24.42 -3.23 0.61
C GLY A 172 -23.45 -4.31 1.14
N ALA A 173 -23.97 -5.27 1.90
CA ALA A 173 -23.20 -6.43 2.35
C ALA A 173 -22.64 -7.25 1.18
N PHE A 174 -23.33 -7.29 0.05
CA PHE A 174 -22.90 -7.99 -1.17
C PHE A 174 -21.65 -7.36 -1.80
N ASP A 175 -21.49 -6.02 -1.73
CA ASP A 175 -20.32 -5.34 -2.31
C ASP A 175 -19.02 -5.76 -1.60
N GLN A 176 -19.08 -6.09 -0.32
CA GLN A 176 -17.93 -6.62 0.42
C GLN A 176 -17.55 -8.04 -0.05
N ILE A 177 -18.54 -8.88 -0.34
CA ILE A 177 -18.29 -10.23 -0.88
C ILE A 177 -17.72 -10.14 -2.29
N GLU A 178 -18.26 -9.24 -3.13
CA GLU A 178 -17.73 -8.98 -4.48
C GLU A 178 -16.26 -8.54 -4.42
N TYR A 179 -15.92 -7.61 -3.53
CA TYR A 179 -14.54 -7.17 -3.32
C TYR A 179 -13.61 -8.31 -2.91
N LEU A 180 -14.06 -9.19 -2.00
CA LEU A 180 -13.28 -10.35 -1.54
C LEU A 180 -13.01 -11.33 -2.68
N VAL A 181 -14.03 -11.64 -3.50
CA VAL A 181 -13.88 -12.57 -4.64
C VAL A 181 -13.05 -11.95 -5.75
N ALA A 182 -13.22 -10.66 -6.06
CA ALA A 182 -12.36 -9.94 -6.99
C ALA A 182 -10.89 -9.96 -6.54
N THR A 183 -10.65 -9.80 -5.23
CA THR A 183 -9.31 -9.90 -4.63
C THR A 183 -8.76 -11.32 -4.71
N ALA A 184 -9.60 -12.36 -4.65
CA ALA A 184 -9.17 -13.75 -4.78
C ALA A 184 -8.51 -14.05 -6.15
N LEU A 185 -8.86 -13.30 -7.22
CA LEU A 185 -8.20 -13.41 -8.52
C LEU A 185 -6.70 -13.14 -8.43
N LYS A 186 -6.26 -12.16 -7.61
CA LYS A 186 -4.83 -11.89 -7.35
C LYS A 186 -4.14 -13.11 -6.73
N GLY A 187 -4.80 -13.75 -5.77
CA GLY A 187 -4.31 -14.99 -5.15
C GLY A 187 -4.21 -16.15 -6.14
N VAL A 188 -5.19 -16.30 -7.04
CA VAL A 188 -5.16 -17.32 -8.11
C VAL A 188 -4.01 -17.06 -9.09
N VAL A 189 -3.83 -15.82 -9.53
CA VAL A 189 -2.71 -15.43 -10.42
C VAL A 189 -1.37 -15.72 -9.75
N PHE A 190 -1.21 -15.36 -8.48
CA PHE A 190 0.00 -15.68 -7.73
C PHE A 190 0.27 -17.19 -7.70
N LEU A 191 -0.73 -18.00 -7.37
CA LEU A 191 -0.59 -19.48 -7.31
C LEU A 191 -0.21 -20.08 -8.65
N LEU A 192 -0.86 -19.65 -9.72
CA LEU A 192 -0.58 -20.13 -11.08
C LEU A 192 0.82 -19.71 -11.54
N ALA A 193 1.23 -18.48 -11.24
CA ALA A 193 2.58 -17.98 -11.48
C ALA A 193 3.61 -18.81 -10.71
N TRP A 194 3.39 -19.04 -9.41
CA TRP A 194 4.29 -19.83 -8.58
C TRP A 194 4.40 -21.27 -9.07
N GLN A 195 3.29 -21.93 -9.44
CA GLN A 195 3.31 -23.25 -10.07
C GLN A 195 4.06 -23.26 -11.40
N TYR A 196 3.84 -22.25 -12.24
CA TYR A 196 4.52 -22.15 -13.53
C TYR A 196 6.04 -22.00 -13.33
N PHE A 197 6.48 -21.10 -12.48
CA PHE A 197 7.91 -20.89 -12.27
C PHE A 197 8.58 -22.10 -11.60
N LYS A 198 7.93 -22.72 -10.61
CA LYS A 198 8.49 -23.84 -9.84
C LYS A 198 8.43 -25.17 -10.58
N TYR A 199 7.32 -25.48 -11.26
CA TYR A 199 7.06 -26.79 -11.83
C TYR A 199 6.86 -26.79 -13.34
N LYS A 200 6.95 -25.64 -14.01
CA LYS A 200 6.67 -25.46 -15.45
C LYS A 200 5.29 -25.93 -15.90
N ARG A 201 4.31 -25.93 -14.97
CA ARG A 201 2.93 -26.35 -15.21
C ARG A 201 1.99 -25.16 -15.36
N SER A 202 0.85 -25.38 -16.01
CA SER A 202 -0.26 -24.40 -16.10
C SER A 202 0.08 -23.06 -16.79
N LYS A 203 1.07 -23.05 -17.73
CA LYS A 203 1.49 -21.80 -18.43
C LYS A 203 0.32 -21.08 -19.09
N LYS A 204 -0.53 -21.81 -19.86
CA LYS A 204 -1.65 -21.19 -20.58
C LYS A 204 -2.66 -20.56 -19.61
N LEU A 205 -3.01 -21.29 -18.54
CA LEU A 205 -3.95 -20.80 -17.53
C LEU A 205 -3.38 -19.61 -16.74
N PHE A 206 -2.07 -19.63 -16.45
CA PHE A 206 -1.39 -18.49 -15.83
C PHE A 206 -1.45 -17.23 -16.70
N ILE A 207 -1.09 -17.37 -17.99
CA ILE A 207 -1.13 -16.22 -18.92
C ILE A 207 -2.55 -15.68 -19.03
N PHE A 208 -3.56 -16.55 -19.19
CA PHE A 208 -4.96 -16.15 -19.25
C PHE A 208 -5.41 -15.40 -17.99
N ALA A 209 -5.18 -15.98 -16.79
CA ALA A 209 -5.56 -15.35 -15.53
C ALA A 209 -4.83 -14.02 -15.28
N PHE A 210 -3.57 -13.94 -15.69
CA PHE A 210 -2.78 -12.71 -15.58
C PHE A 210 -3.30 -11.61 -16.52
N SER A 211 -3.55 -11.93 -17.78
CA SER A 211 -4.12 -10.98 -18.75
C SER A 211 -5.50 -10.48 -18.29
N LEU A 212 -6.31 -11.39 -17.76
CA LEU A 212 -7.62 -11.05 -17.19
C LEU A 212 -7.50 -10.12 -15.99
N LEU A 213 -6.58 -10.40 -15.08
CA LEU A 213 -6.33 -9.53 -13.91
C LEU A 213 -5.87 -8.15 -14.35
N LEU A 214 -4.92 -8.05 -15.31
CA LEU A 214 -4.47 -6.78 -15.85
C LEU A 214 -5.61 -6.00 -16.50
N PHE A 215 -6.43 -6.66 -17.29
CA PHE A 215 -7.59 -6.05 -17.92
C PHE A 215 -8.52 -5.42 -16.87
N PHE A 216 -8.90 -6.16 -15.83
CA PHE A 216 -9.73 -5.62 -14.76
C PHE A 216 -9.05 -4.49 -13.99
N GLN A 217 -7.73 -4.54 -13.78
CA GLN A 217 -7.01 -3.47 -13.09
C GLN A 217 -6.94 -2.18 -13.93
N ILE A 218 -6.80 -2.30 -15.25
CA ILE A 218 -6.88 -1.14 -16.16
C ILE A 218 -8.27 -0.53 -16.08
N LEU A 219 -9.33 -1.33 -16.15
CA LEU A 219 -10.71 -0.85 -16.05
C LEU A 219 -11.04 -0.26 -14.67
N ALA A 220 -10.39 -0.73 -13.61
CA ALA A 220 -10.54 -0.13 -12.29
C ALA A 220 -9.96 1.30 -12.22
N GLY A 221 -9.05 1.67 -13.12
CA GLY A 221 -8.41 2.98 -13.13
C GLY A 221 -7.44 3.23 -11.97
N TYR A 222 -7.11 2.20 -11.18
CA TYR A 222 -6.18 2.32 -10.05
C TYR A 222 -4.77 1.93 -10.42
N LYS A 223 -3.87 2.91 -10.51
CA LYS A 223 -2.45 2.71 -10.84
C LYS A 223 -1.75 1.75 -9.88
N GLY A 224 -1.95 1.91 -8.58
CA GLY A 224 -1.37 1.06 -7.55
C GLY A 224 -1.73 -0.44 -7.69
N ALA A 225 -2.95 -0.75 -8.14
CA ALA A 225 -3.39 -2.12 -8.35
C ALA A 225 -2.61 -2.84 -9.46
N ILE A 226 -2.23 -2.11 -10.51
CA ILE A 226 -1.41 -2.63 -11.62
C ILE A 226 0.02 -2.91 -11.11
N VAL A 227 0.62 -1.96 -10.41
CA VAL A 227 1.95 -2.14 -9.79
C VAL A 227 1.96 -3.40 -8.93
N MET A 228 0.94 -3.58 -8.08
CA MET A 228 0.82 -4.75 -7.21
C MET A 228 0.71 -6.06 -7.99
N THR A 229 0.06 -6.07 -9.14
CA THR A 229 -0.03 -7.26 -9.98
C THR A 229 1.35 -7.71 -10.47
N PHE A 230 2.21 -6.79 -10.88
CA PHE A 230 3.59 -7.11 -11.28
C PHE A 230 4.46 -7.52 -10.08
N ILE A 231 4.32 -6.86 -8.95
CA ILE A 231 5.00 -7.24 -7.71
C ILE A 231 4.66 -8.68 -7.30
N ILE A 232 3.38 -9.07 -7.38
CA ILE A 232 2.92 -10.43 -7.06
C ILE A 232 3.61 -11.46 -7.95
N ILE A 233 3.75 -11.21 -9.26
CA ILE A 233 4.46 -12.11 -10.19
C ILE A 233 5.95 -12.18 -9.88
N PHE A 234 6.57 -11.04 -9.58
CA PHE A 234 7.98 -11.00 -9.20
C PHE A 234 8.22 -11.81 -7.91
N ILE A 235 7.37 -11.66 -6.91
CA ILE A 235 7.42 -12.45 -5.67
C ILE A 235 7.25 -13.94 -5.96
N ALA A 236 6.28 -14.33 -6.81
CA ALA A 236 6.05 -15.72 -7.18
C ALA A 236 7.28 -16.35 -7.87
N ASN A 237 7.93 -15.59 -8.77
CA ASN A 237 9.15 -16.01 -9.43
C ASN A 237 10.31 -16.17 -8.44
N TYR A 238 10.52 -15.17 -7.58
CA TYR A 238 11.55 -15.22 -6.56
C TYR A 238 11.37 -16.39 -5.58
N LEU A 239 10.16 -16.64 -5.11
CA LEU A 239 9.86 -17.77 -4.21
C LEU A 239 10.09 -19.12 -4.89
N ALA A 240 9.83 -19.21 -6.20
CA ALA A 240 10.03 -20.42 -6.97
C ALA A 240 11.52 -20.73 -7.23
N LEU A 241 12.30 -19.71 -7.60
CA LEU A 241 13.67 -19.87 -8.09
C LEU A 241 14.73 -19.49 -7.06
N LYS A 242 14.36 -18.79 -5.98
CA LYS A 242 15.26 -18.21 -4.97
C LYS A 242 16.36 -17.31 -5.56
N LYS A 243 16.13 -16.78 -6.76
CA LYS A 243 17.03 -15.89 -7.50
C LYS A 243 16.23 -14.75 -8.12
N ILE A 244 16.84 -13.57 -8.18
CA ILE A 244 16.27 -12.42 -8.87
C ILE A 244 16.41 -12.64 -10.38
N ASN A 245 15.29 -12.60 -11.08
CA ASN A 245 15.26 -12.71 -12.52
C ASN A 245 15.16 -11.31 -13.13
N PHE A 246 16.30 -10.72 -13.49
CA PHE A 246 16.35 -9.39 -14.05
C PHE A 246 15.59 -9.25 -15.38
N LYS A 247 15.57 -10.30 -16.22
CA LYS A 247 14.79 -10.28 -17.47
C LYS A 247 13.30 -10.14 -17.21
N LEU A 248 12.78 -10.90 -16.21
CA LEU A 248 11.40 -10.75 -15.76
C LEU A 248 11.15 -9.35 -15.18
N GLY A 249 12.10 -8.82 -14.40
CA GLY A 249 12.01 -7.46 -13.87
C GLY A 249 11.87 -6.41 -14.96
N ILE A 250 12.69 -6.48 -16.03
CA ILE A 250 12.60 -5.58 -17.18
C ILE A 250 11.26 -5.72 -17.90
N ILE A 251 10.80 -6.94 -18.15
CA ILE A 251 9.49 -7.19 -18.79
C ILE A 251 8.36 -6.59 -17.93
N CYS A 252 8.38 -6.82 -16.62
CA CYS A 252 7.39 -6.25 -15.71
C CYS A 252 7.44 -4.71 -15.73
N PHE A 253 8.62 -4.12 -15.76
CA PHE A 253 8.79 -2.66 -15.78
C PHE A 253 8.26 -2.05 -17.09
N ILE A 254 8.61 -2.61 -18.24
CA ILE A 254 8.07 -2.16 -19.54
C ILE A 254 6.54 -2.30 -19.59
N SER A 255 6.02 -3.46 -19.16
CA SER A 255 4.57 -3.69 -19.13
C SER A 255 3.86 -2.74 -18.17
N LEU A 256 4.52 -2.34 -17.08
CA LEU A 256 4.01 -1.35 -16.14
C LEU A 256 3.89 0.03 -16.80
N ILE A 257 4.92 0.47 -17.55
CA ILE A 257 4.90 1.74 -18.27
C ILE A 257 3.74 1.76 -19.28
N ILE A 258 3.57 0.68 -20.04
CA ILE A 258 2.47 0.55 -21.02
C ILE A 258 1.11 0.60 -20.31
N ALA A 259 0.94 -0.18 -19.25
CA ALA A 259 -0.32 -0.21 -18.50
C ALA A 259 -0.65 1.15 -17.86
N TYR A 260 0.38 1.85 -17.38
CA TYR A 260 0.24 3.19 -16.82
C TYR A 260 -0.19 4.22 -17.87
N GLY A 261 0.42 4.13 -19.07
CA GLY A 261 0.06 4.98 -20.22
C GLY A 261 -1.38 4.75 -20.72
N LEU A 262 -1.98 3.58 -20.47
CA LEU A 262 -3.37 3.31 -20.80
C LEU A 262 -4.35 3.76 -19.71
N VAL A 263 -3.95 3.64 -18.43
CA VAL A 263 -4.84 3.95 -17.30
C VAL A 263 -5.07 5.44 -17.13
N ASN A 264 -4.05 6.27 -17.34
CA ASN A 264 -4.19 7.72 -17.17
C ASN A 264 -5.24 8.31 -18.12
N PRO A 265 -5.11 8.15 -19.45
CA PRO A 265 -6.09 8.64 -20.39
C PRO A 265 -7.50 8.12 -20.12
N TYR A 266 -7.63 6.82 -19.84
CA TYR A 266 -8.90 6.20 -19.50
C TYR A 266 -9.56 6.85 -18.27
N ARG A 267 -8.81 7.04 -17.20
CA ARG A 267 -9.30 7.65 -15.97
C ARG A 267 -9.73 9.10 -16.17
N GLU A 268 -8.91 9.89 -16.86
CA GLU A 268 -9.20 11.30 -17.13
C GLU A 268 -10.46 11.46 -17.96
N TYR A 269 -10.61 10.64 -18.98
CA TYR A 269 -11.83 10.64 -19.79
C TYR A 269 -13.07 10.28 -18.96
N LEU A 270 -13.01 9.25 -18.11
CA LEU A 270 -14.13 8.87 -17.24
C LEU A 270 -14.53 9.98 -16.26
N VAL A 271 -13.55 10.69 -15.70
CA VAL A 271 -13.81 11.83 -14.82
C VAL A 271 -14.45 12.99 -15.59
N TYR A 272 -14.03 13.21 -16.82
CA TYR A 272 -14.53 14.27 -17.68
C TYR A 272 -15.93 13.97 -18.23
N SER A 273 -16.12 12.78 -18.83
CA SER A 273 -17.39 12.41 -19.50
C SER A 273 -18.48 11.99 -18.53
N LYS A 274 -18.09 11.47 -17.34
CA LYS A 274 -18.98 10.82 -16.37
C LYS A 274 -19.82 9.67 -16.97
N GLU A 275 -19.34 9.05 -18.05
CA GLU A 275 -20.04 7.96 -18.73
C GLU A 275 -19.51 6.61 -18.25
N ILE A 276 -20.42 5.64 -18.04
CA ILE A 276 -20.04 4.25 -17.72
C ILE A 276 -19.83 3.51 -19.05
N PRO A 277 -18.64 2.96 -19.32
CA PRO A 277 -18.44 2.14 -20.51
C PRO A 277 -19.31 0.87 -20.43
N ASN A 278 -20.22 0.71 -21.37
CA ASN A 278 -21.19 -0.38 -21.40
C ASN A 278 -20.84 -1.52 -22.38
N SER A 279 -19.73 -1.37 -23.12
CA SER A 279 -19.22 -2.34 -24.08
C SER A 279 -17.69 -2.32 -24.14
N ILE A 280 -17.09 -3.36 -24.73
CA ILE A 280 -15.64 -3.41 -24.94
C ILE A 280 -15.21 -2.29 -25.91
N SER A 281 -16.02 -1.99 -26.94
CA SER A 281 -15.75 -0.89 -27.86
C SER A 281 -15.73 0.46 -27.12
N SER A 282 -16.72 0.73 -26.27
CA SER A 282 -16.76 1.98 -25.50
C SER A 282 -15.57 2.16 -24.56
N ILE A 283 -14.98 1.07 -24.06
CA ILE A 283 -13.73 1.14 -23.28
C ILE A 283 -12.56 1.62 -24.14
N PHE A 284 -12.44 1.10 -25.38
CA PHE A 284 -11.39 1.57 -26.30
C PHE A 284 -11.62 3.01 -26.72
N ASP A 285 -12.89 3.42 -26.92
CA ASP A 285 -13.24 4.81 -27.22
C ASP A 285 -12.88 5.73 -26.04
N CYS A 286 -13.12 5.31 -24.80
CA CYS A 286 -12.69 6.05 -23.60
C CYS A 286 -11.18 6.21 -23.52
N ILE A 287 -10.41 5.15 -23.81
CA ILE A 287 -8.93 5.22 -23.82
C ILE A 287 -8.48 6.17 -24.94
N TYR A 288 -9.01 6.03 -26.16
CA TYR A 288 -8.64 6.85 -27.30
C TYR A 288 -8.93 8.34 -27.07
N ASN A 289 -10.15 8.65 -26.63
CA ASN A 289 -10.56 10.03 -26.34
C ASN A 289 -9.76 10.61 -25.16
N GLY A 290 -9.44 9.80 -24.16
CA GLY A 290 -8.58 10.20 -23.06
C GLY A 290 -7.17 10.57 -23.51
N VAL A 291 -6.58 9.80 -24.45
CA VAL A 291 -5.28 10.15 -25.06
C VAL A 291 -5.34 11.48 -25.81
N LEU A 292 -6.46 11.75 -26.52
CA LEU A 292 -6.64 13.03 -27.21
C LEU A 292 -6.71 14.21 -26.23
N ILE A 293 -7.46 14.06 -25.12
CA ILE A 293 -7.56 15.09 -24.07
C ILE A 293 -6.20 15.30 -23.41
N GLN A 294 -5.51 14.24 -23.05
CA GLN A 294 -4.20 14.30 -22.39
C GLN A 294 -3.17 15.01 -23.27
N ASN A 295 -3.16 14.73 -24.59
CA ASN A 295 -2.27 15.42 -25.51
C ASN A 295 -2.56 16.92 -25.61
N GLN A 296 -3.82 17.34 -25.45
CA GLN A 296 -4.18 18.76 -25.42
C GLN A 296 -3.73 19.44 -24.12
N ILE A 297 -3.78 18.74 -22.99
CA ILE A 297 -3.35 19.27 -21.68
C ILE A 297 -1.82 19.34 -21.59
N ILE A 298 -1.11 18.30 -22.06
CA ILE A 298 0.38 18.24 -22.02
C ILE A 298 1.01 19.35 -22.86
N THR A 299 0.34 19.81 -23.92
CA THR A 299 0.84 20.96 -24.71
C THR A 299 0.74 22.28 -23.97
N SER A 300 0.01 22.35 -22.85
CA SER A 300 -0.19 23.56 -22.04
C SER A 300 0.62 23.63 -20.75
N GLU A 301 1.12 22.50 -20.22
CA GLU A 301 1.90 22.45 -18.99
C GLU A 301 3.16 21.58 -19.15
N GLU A 302 4.34 22.17 -18.97
CA GLU A 302 5.64 21.46 -18.97
C GLU A 302 5.88 20.65 -17.68
N VAL A 303 4.91 19.85 -17.24
CA VAL A 303 5.12 18.98 -16.07
C VAL A 303 5.93 17.74 -16.47
N SER A 304 7.10 17.59 -15.90
CA SER A 304 7.93 16.41 -16.13
C SER A 304 7.22 15.14 -15.63
N ILE A 305 7.20 14.08 -16.43
CA ILE A 305 6.68 12.75 -16.02
C ILE A 305 7.38 12.26 -14.74
N ILE A 306 8.66 12.61 -14.56
CA ILE A 306 9.43 12.23 -13.37
C ILE A 306 8.87 12.94 -12.14
N ASP A 307 8.52 14.22 -12.24
CA ASP A 307 7.94 15.00 -11.13
C ASP A 307 6.58 14.44 -10.72
N GLU A 308 5.73 14.08 -11.68
CA GLU A 308 4.45 13.42 -11.38
C GLU A 308 4.67 12.08 -10.67
N VAL A 309 5.58 11.25 -11.14
CA VAL A 309 5.91 9.96 -10.52
C VAL A 309 6.46 10.16 -9.11
N MET A 310 7.43 11.07 -8.93
CA MET A 310 8.03 11.34 -7.61
C MET A 310 7.02 11.93 -6.63
N SER A 311 6.14 12.81 -7.09
CA SER A 311 5.10 13.39 -6.26
C SER A 311 4.09 12.37 -5.74
N ARG A 312 3.88 11.27 -6.48
CA ARG A 312 2.98 10.18 -6.07
C ARG A 312 3.52 9.32 -4.94
N PHE A 313 4.84 9.25 -4.80
CA PHE A 313 5.45 8.46 -3.73
C PHE A 313 5.58 9.22 -2.41
N THR A 314 5.55 10.56 -2.43
CA THR A 314 5.78 11.37 -1.23
C THR A 314 4.51 11.54 -0.40
N THR A 315 4.66 11.47 0.92
CA THR A 315 3.62 11.79 1.92
C THR A 315 4.15 12.68 3.05
N LEU A 316 5.42 13.12 2.95
CA LEU A 316 6.00 14.03 3.94
C LEU A 316 5.35 15.43 3.92
N PRO A 317 5.07 16.02 2.74
CA PRO A 317 4.38 17.30 2.68
C PRO A 317 3.01 17.27 3.36
N GLU A 318 2.25 16.21 3.17
CA GLU A 318 0.96 15.99 3.81
C GLU A 318 1.11 15.94 5.34
N LEU A 319 2.07 15.18 5.85
CA LEU A 319 2.35 15.12 7.28
C LEU A 319 2.77 16.49 7.84
N ALA A 320 3.59 17.24 7.11
CA ALA A 320 4.03 18.57 7.52
C ALA A 320 2.86 19.55 7.61
N THR A 321 1.96 19.51 6.63
CA THR A 321 0.75 20.34 6.63
C THR A 321 -0.21 19.93 7.76
N PHE A 322 -0.30 18.64 8.13
CA PHE A 322 -1.03 18.19 9.33
C PHE A 322 -0.46 18.79 10.61
N ILE A 323 0.85 18.86 10.74
CA ILE A 323 1.50 19.45 11.91
C ILE A 323 1.13 20.92 11.99
N GLU A 324 1.22 21.68 10.90
CA GLU A 324 0.83 23.09 10.85
C GLU A 324 -0.65 23.29 11.20
N TYR A 325 -1.51 22.46 10.64
CA TYR A 325 -2.94 22.54 10.86
C TYR A 325 -3.27 22.29 12.34
N LYS A 326 -2.69 21.24 12.94
CA LYS A 326 -2.86 20.91 14.36
C LYS A 326 -2.29 22.02 15.28
N GLU A 327 -1.16 22.61 14.93
CA GLU A 327 -0.57 23.72 15.69
C GLU A 327 -1.42 24.99 15.61
N LYS A 328 -2.06 25.26 14.46
CA LYS A 328 -2.88 26.44 14.24
C LYS A 328 -4.26 26.34 14.89
N PHE A 329 -4.90 25.17 14.81
CA PHE A 329 -6.31 25.00 15.20
C PHE A 329 -6.51 24.13 16.45
N GLY A 330 -5.44 23.49 16.95
CA GLY A 330 -5.55 22.52 18.04
C GLY A 330 -6.25 21.21 17.64
N LEU A 331 -6.62 20.39 18.65
CA LEU A 331 -7.35 19.13 18.42
C LEU A 331 -8.88 19.31 18.26
N HIS A 332 -9.38 20.53 18.48
CA HIS A 332 -10.81 20.85 18.46
C HIS A 332 -11.24 21.46 17.12
N ILE A 333 -11.15 20.67 16.06
CA ILE A 333 -11.64 21.09 14.76
C ILE A 333 -13.08 20.64 14.61
N PRO A 334 -14.04 21.54 14.29
CA PRO A 334 -15.49 21.26 14.26
C PRO A 334 -15.97 20.23 13.23
N ARG A 335 -15.16 19.35 12.73
CA ARG A 335 -15.48 18.24 11.82
C ARG A 335 -14.41 17.16 11.87
N ASP A 336 -13.58 17.12 12.90
CA ASP A 336 -12.55 16.09 13.01
C ASP A 336 -13.20 14.73 13.22
N PRO A 337 -12.76 13.72 12.44
CA PRO A 337 -13.03 12.37 12.88
C PRO A 337 -12.35 12.18 14.24
N ASP A 338 -13.01 11.51 15.16
CA ASP A 338 -12.39 11.11 16.42
C ASP A 338 -11.31 10.05 16.11
N PHE A 339 -10.08 10.48 15.86
CA PHE A 339 -8.95 9.60 15.55
C PHE A 339 -8.68 8.62 16.69
N LEU A 340 -8.91 9.02 17.93
CA LEU A 340 -8.78 8.15 19.09
C LEU A 340 -9.86 7.05 19.06
N TYR A 341 -11.11 7.40 18.74
CA TYR A 341 -12.19 6.46 18.53
C TYR A 341 -11.84 5.46 17.41
N TYR A 342 -11.30 5.92 16.29
CA TYR A 342 -10.86 5.06 15.21
C TYR A 342 -9.76 4.10 15.64
N PHE A 343 -8.85 4.56 16.49
CA PHE A 343 -7.75 3.74 16.98
C PHE A 343 -8.21 2.63 17.93
N TYR A 344 -8.98 2.95 18.98
CA TYR A 344 -9.38 1.92 19.95
C TYR A 344 -10.50 1.01 19.45
N THR A 345 -11.24 1.40 18.42
CA THR A 345 -12.26 0.55 17.79
C THR A 345 -11.69 -0.42 16.74
N ILE A 346 -10.39 -0.40 16.45
CA ILE A 346 -9.76 -1.34 15.50
C ILE A 346 -10.21 -2.80 15.72
N PRO A 347 -10.25 -3.37 16.94
CA PRO A 347 -10.72 -4.73 17.13
C PRO A 347 -12.16 -4.95 16.68
N ALA A 348 -13.04 -4.00 16.95
CA ALA A 348 -14.43 -4.08 16.49
C ALA A 348 -14.53 -3.91 14.96
N GLN A 349 -13.74 -3.02 14.37
CA GLN A 349 -13.68 -2.83 12.92
C GLN A 349 -13.27 -4.10 12.17
N LEU A 350 -12.49 -4.99 12.80
CA LEU A 350 -12.09 -6.26 12.23
C LEU A 350 -13.25 -7.23 12.03
N PHE A 351 -14.08 -7.38 13.06
CA PHE A 351 -15.04 -8.48 13.16
C PHE A 351 -16.50 -8.07 12.96
N VAL A 352 -16.85 -6.81 13.22
CA VAL A 352 -18.23 -6.35 13.09
C VAL A 352 -18.50 -5.89 11.66
N PRO A 353 -19.40 -6.54 10.90
CA PRO A 353 -19.80 -6.10 9.58
C PRO A 353 -20.58 -4.78 9.64
N ARG A 354 -20.56 -4.00 8.55
CA ARG A 354 -21.22 -2.69 8.46
C ARG A 354 -22.74 -2.75 8.67
N PHE A 355 -23.39 -3.83 8.26
CA PHE A 355 -24.84 -4.00 8.46
C PHE A 355 -25.23 -4.16 9.95
N LEU A 356 -24.31 -4.58 10.82
CA LEU A 356 -24.48 -4.61 12.27
C LEU A 356 -23.98 -3.33 12.95
N TRP A 357 -23.20 -2.55 12.27
CA TRP A 357 -22.63 -1.29 12.75
C TRP A 357 -22.64 -0.25 11.62
N PRO A 358 -23.81 0.37 11.33
CA PRO A 358 -23.97 1.36 10.24
C PRO A 358 -22.97 2.51 10.36
N ASP A 359 -22.77 3.04 11.56
CA ASP A 359 -21.83 4.14 11.85
C ASP A 359 -20.37 3.69 11.98
N LYS A 360 -20.04 2.51 11.47
CA LYS A 360 -18.67 2.01 11.44
C LYS A 360 -17.75 3.02 10.72
N PRO A 361 -16.60 3.38 11.34
CA PRO A 361 -15.67 4.34 10.77
C PRO A 361 -15.36 4.07 9.30
N VAL A 362 -15.45 5.11 8.47
CA VAL A 362 -15.07 5.05 7.06
C VAL A 362 -13.57 5.29 6.98
N ASN A 363 -12.87 4.44 6.23
CA ASN A 363 -11.41 4.52 6.13
C ASN A 363 -10.93 5.58 5.12
N ASP A 364 -11.77 6.52 4.70
CA ASP A 364 -11.42 7.56 3.74
C ASP A 364 -11.06 8.89 4.43
N LEU A 365 -10.01 8.82 5.25
CA LEU A 365 -9.47 9.99 5.91
C LEU A 365 -8.77 10.95 4.93
N GLY A 366 -8.42 10.47 3.74
CA GLY A 366 -7.85 11.32 2.69
C GLY A 366 -8.84 12.32 2.13
N VAL A 367 -10.13 11.95 2.01
CA VAL A 367 -11.21 12.87 1.64
C VAL A 367 -11.41 13.92 2.72
N TRP A 368 -11.47 13.50 3.99
CA TRP A 368 -11.53 14.43 5.13
C TRP A 368 -10.39 15.44 5.10
N TRP A 369 -9.17 14.97 4.88
CA TRP A 369 -7.99 15.82 4.80
C TRP A 369 -8.12 16.89 3.70
N VAL A 370 -8.37 16.47 2.45
CA VAL A 370 -8.50 17.41 1.33
C VAL A 370 -9.61 18.42 1.58
N SER A 371 -10.76 17.97 2.06
CA SER A 371 -11.91 18.83 2.31
C SER A 371 -11.68 19.89 3.37
N ASN A 372 -10.98 19.54 4.44
CA ASN A 372 -10.79 20.45 5.58
C ASN A 372 -9.53 21.30 5.50
N THR A 373 -8.48 20.83 4.84
CA THR A 373 -7.18 21.50 4.88
C THR A 373 -6.75 22.10 3.55
N VAL A 374 -7.10 21.47 2.42
CA VAL A 374 -6.66 21.88 1.09
C VAL A 374 -7.69 22.78 0.43
N THR A 375 -8.95 22.34 0.36
CA THR A 375 -9.99 23.06 -0.36
C THR A 375 -10.90 23.91 0.51
N GLY A 376 -10.98 23.61 1.82
CA GLY A 376 -11.93 24.23 2.75
C GLY A 376 -13.40 23.91 2.46
N ASN A 377 -13.69 23.14 1.40
CA ASN A 377 -15.02 22.75 0.95
C ASN A 377 -15.09 21.22 0.83
N MET A 378 -16.30 20.67 0.79
CA MET A 378 -16.49 19.24 0.51
C MET A 378 -15.87 18.87 -0.83
N SER A 379 -14.93 17.91 -0.80
CA SER A 379 -14.22 17.41 -1.98
C SER A 379 -14.30 15.90 -2.03
N ASN A 380 -14.51 15.34 -3.23
CA ASN A 380 -14.41 13.90 -3.46
C ASN A 380 -12.95 13.46 -3.76
N SER A 381 -12.02 14.40 -3.75
CA SER A 381 -10.59 14.09 -3.89
C SER A 381 -10.04 13.53 -2.59
N SER A 382 -9.23 12.49 -2.69
CA SER A 382 -8.56 11.85 -1.56
C SER A 382 -7.05 11.90 -1.76
N THR A 383 -6.32 12.26 -0.71
CA THR A 383 -4.86 12.18 -0.69
C THR A 383 -4.37 11.25 0.42
N ALA A 384 -3.29 10.58 0.16
CA ALA A 384 -2.66 9.69 1.13
C ALA A 384 -1.91 10.49 2.21
N PHE A 385 -2.04 10.09 3.47
CA PHE A 385 -1.23 10.67 4.55
C PHE A 385 -0.51 9.64 5.43
N GLY A 386 -0.65 8.39 5.09
CA GLY A 386 0.10 7.29 5.67
C GLY A 386 -0.13 7.02 7.15
N PRO A 387 0.47 5.94 7.67
CA PRO A 387 0.30 5.55 9.08
C PRO A 387 0.88 6.56 10.07
N VAL A 388 1.97 7.26 9.72
CA VAL A 388 2.59 8.24 10.62
C VAL A 388 1.66 9.42 10.87
N GLY A 389 1.01 9.94 9.80
CA GLY A 389 0.06 11.04 9.91
C GLY A 389 -1.15 10.69 10.75
N PHE A 390 -1.75 9.52 10.53
CA PHE A 390 -2.85 9.03 11.35
C PHE A 390 -2.48 8.94 12.85
N LEU A 391 -1.34 8.32 13.15
CA LEU A 391 -0.90 8.12 14.53
C LEU A 391 -0.56 9.46 15.21
N TYR A 392 0.07 10.40 14.48
CA TYR A 392 0.31 11.74 14.97
C TYR A 392 -0.98 12.46 15.38
N LEU A 393 -2.03 12.36 14.55
CA LEU A 393 -3.33 12.97 14.85
C LEU A 393 -4.05 12.27 16.01
N THR A 394 -3.81 10.96 16.21
CA THR A 394 -4.46 10.20 17.29
C THR A 394 -3.96 10.60 18.67
N PHE A 395 -2.68 10.49 18.95
CA PHE A 395 -2.08 10.77 20.26
C PHE A 395 -0.59 11.08 20.17
N ASP A 396 -0.21 11.89 19.18
CA ASP A 396 1.15 12.41 19.01
C ASP A 396 2.22 11.28 18.95
N ILE A 397 3.41 11.54 19.49
CA ILE A 397 4.57 10.63 19.47
C ILE A 397 4.29 9.27 20.13
N LEU A 398 3.46 9.24 21.16
CA LEU A 398 3.11 8.00 21.86
C LEU A 398 2.33 7.05 20.96
N ALA A 399 1.35 7.57 20.21
CA ALA A 399 0.62 6.74 19.23
C ALA A 399 1.53 6.26 18.11
N VAL A 400 2.50 7.08 17.66
CA VAL A 400 3.50 6.67 16.65
C VAL A 400 4.31 5.47 17.18
N ILE A 401 4.82 5.54 18.41
CA ILE A 401 5.58 4.45 19.02
C ILE A 401 4.70 3.18 19.15
N ILE A 402 3.53 3.29 19.74
CA ILE A 402 2.63 2.13 19.95
C ILE A 402 2.20 1.54 18.60
N GLY A 403 1.81 2.39 17.65
CA GLY A 403 1.38 1.94 16.32
C GLY A 403 2.48 1.18 15.58
N PHE A 404 3.72 1.67 15.61
CA PHE A 404 4.83 0.97 14.95
C PHE A 404 5.33 -0.26 15.70
N LEU A 405 5.07 -0.41 16.99
CA LEU A 405 5.20 -1.69 17.70
C LEU A 405 4.20 -2.72 17.15
N ILE A 406 2.92 -2.34 16.96
CA ILE A 406 1.90 -3.22 16.39
C ILE A 406 2.26 -3.62 14.95
N ILE A 407 2.65 -2.66 14.10
CA ILE A 407 3.11 -2.93 12.73
C ILE A 407 4.30 -3.90 12.74
N SER A 408 5.26 -3.68 13.61
CA SER A 408 6.44 -4.56 13.77
C SER A 408 6.05 -6.00 14.11
N PHE A 409 5.08 -6.19 14.99
CA PHE A 409 4.53 -7.52 15.31
C PHE A 409 3.90 -8.18 14.06
N LEU A 410 3.08 -7.44 13.31
CA LEU A 410 2.46 -7.94 12.08
C LEU A 410 3.50 -8.34 11.03
N LEU A 411 4.54 -7.53 10.84
CA LEU A 411 5.65 -7.85 9.94
C LEU A 411 6.42 -9.10 10.38
N LYS A 412 6.62 -9.26 11.69
CA LYS A 412 7.29 -10.44 12.23
C LYS A 412 6.47 -11.72 12.05
N LEU A 413 5.16 -11.61 12.22
CA LEU A 413 4.22 -12.69 11.90
C LEU A 413 4.27 -13.06 10.42
N CYS A 414 4.26 -12.06 9.54
CA CYS A 414 4.40 -12.26 8.09
C CYS A 414 5.71 -12.97 7.73
N GLU A 415 6.84 -12.55 8.33
CA GLU A 415 8.14 -13.21 8.13
C GLU A 415 8.08 -14.69 8.51
N GLN A 416 7.47 -15.03 9.63
CA GLN A 416 7.33 -16.44 10.06
C GLN A 416 6.51 -17.27 9.08
N LEU A 417 5.42 -16.71 8.54
CA LEU A 417 4.63 -17.39 7.52
C LEU A 417 5.44 -17.64 6.26
N LEU A 418 6.20 -16.64 5.78
CA LEU A 418 7.04 -16.76 4.59
C LEU A 418 8.18 -17.76 4.76
N ASN A 419 8.71 -17.90 5.97
CA ASN A 419 9.84 -18.79 6.31
C ASN A 419 9.40 -20.15 6.89
N SER A 420 8.11 -20.45 6.94
CA SER A 420 7.57 -21.65 7.61
C SER A 420 7.92 -22.99 6.96
N GLY A 421 8.39 -22.97 5.70
CA GLY A 421 8.63 -24.19 4.90
C GLY A 421 7.35 -24.89 4.40
N LYS A 422 6.15 -24.37 4.73
CA LYS A 422 4.87 -24.89 4.28
C LYS A 422 4.31 -23.98 3.20
N ASP A 423 3.98 -24.54 2.03
CA ASP A 423 3.52 -23.75 0.89
C ASP A 423 2.22 -22.99 1.19
N GLY A 424 1.31 -23.56 2.00
CA GLY A 424 0.09 -22.85 2.44
C GLY A 424 0.36 -21.65 3.33
N ALA A 425 1.34 -21.76 4.24
CA ALA A 425 1.74 -20.63 5.08
C ALA A 425 2.45 -19.54 4.26
N VAL A 426 3.30 -19.93 3.30
CA VAL A 426 3.95 -18.98 2.38
C VAL A 426 2.91 -18.24 1.55
N LEU A 427 1.88 -18.95 1.02
CA LEU A 427 0.76 -18.32 0.31
C LEU A 427 0.04 -17.31 1.19
N THR A 428 -0.32 -17.71 2.41
CA THR A 428 -0.95 -16.80 3.39
C THR A 428 -0.05 -15.60 3.69
N GLY A 429 1.26 -15.83 3.88
CA GLY A 429 2.23 -14.78 4.11
C GLY A 429 2.33 -13.78 2.95
N VAL A 430 2.24 -14.24 1.69
CA VAL A 430 2.24 -13.35 0.51
C VAL A 430 0.95 -12.54 0.41
N ILE A 431 -0.21 -13.16 0.64
CA ILE A 431 -1.51 -12.47 0.67
C ILE A 431 -1.48 -11.41 1.78
N PHE A 432 -1.00 -11.75 2.96
CA PHE A 432 -0.84 -10.83 4.06
C PHE A 432 0.15 -9.71 3.74
N LEU A 433 1.30 -10.04 3.18
CA LEU A 433 2.29 -9.06 2.77
C LEU A 433 1.74 -8.06 1.75
N SER A 434 0.83 -8.49 0.86
CA SER A 434 0.25 -7.62 -0.15
C SER A 434 -0.62 -6.49 0.43
N SER A 435 -1.14 -6.64 1.64
CA SER A 435 -1.86 -5.58 2.36
C SER A 435 -0.92 -4.62 3.11
N LEU A 436 0.32 -5.03 3.34
CA LEU A 436 1.30 -4.26 4.11
C LEU A 436 2.18 -3.32 3.26
N TYR A 437 1.95 -3.25 1.94
CA TYR A 437 2.68 -2.32 1.06
C TYR A 437 2.04 -0.96 0.93
N THR A 438 0.75 -0.83 1.24
CA THR A 438 0.01 0.40 0.98
C THR A 438 0.46 1.48 1.95
N ASN A 439 1.21 2.43 1.42
CA ASN A 439 1.61 3.61 2.18
C ASN A 439 0.49 4.65 2.30
N GLU A 440 -0.49 4.54 1.43
CA GLU A 440 -1.60 5.49 1.31
C GLU A 440 -2.65 5.32 2.40
N ALA A 441 -2.67 4.16 3.07
CA ALA A 441 -3.64 3.87 4.11
C ALA A 441 -3.26 4.46 5.46
N GLY A 442 -4.20 5.00 6.19
CA GLY A 442 -4.03 5.33 7.61
C GLY A 442 -3.73 4.07 8.44
N PHE A 443 -3.21 4.25 9.63
CA PHE A 443 -2.81 3.14 10.52
C PHE A 443 -3.94 2.13 10.79
N ASN A 444 -5.17 2.62 11.05
CA ASN A 444 -6.33 1.77 11.28
C ASN A 444 -6.62 0.86 10.08
N THR A 445 -6.64 1.40 8.87
CA THR A 445 -6.83 0.65 7.63
C THR A 445 -5.73 -0.38 7.45
N TYR A 446 -4.47 0.02 7.67
CA TYR A 446 -3.30 -0.86 7.56
C TYR A 446 -3.43 -2.09 8.47
N VAL A 447 -3.81 -1.92 9.73
CA VAL A 447 -3.96 -3.02 10.69
C VAL A 447 -5.19 -3.86 10.37
N VAL A 448 -6.34 -3.22 10.10
CA VAL A 448 -7.59 -3.91 9.80
C VAL A 448 -7.49 -4.74 8.52
N GLU A 449 -6.99 -4.15 7.44
CA GLU A 449 -6.77 -4.85 6.16
C GLU A 449 -5.71 -5.94 6.33
N GLY A 450 -4.61 -5.67 7.03
CA GLY A 450 -3.58 -6.66 7.30
C GLY A 450 -4.15 -7.92 7.95
N ILE A 451 -4.89 -7.78 9.02
CA ILE A 451 -5.47 -8.93 9.72
C ILE A 451 -6.55 -9.63 8.86
N ARG A 452 -7.37 -8.88 8.12
CA ARG A 452 -8.33 -9.44 7.18
C ARG A 452 -7.66 -10.29 6.11
N PHE A 453 -6.60 -9.79 5.50
CA PHE A 453 -5.85 -10.54 4.48
C PHE A 453 -5.14 -11.76 5.06
N LEU A 454 -4.70 -11.70 6.32
CA LEU A 454 -4.21 -12.88 7.03
C LEU A 454 -5.29 -13.95 7.15
N ILE A 455 -6.50 -13.59 7.61
CA ILE A 455 -7.64 -14.51 7.74
C ILE A 455 -8.04 -15.07 6.36
N ILE A 456 -8.19 -14.19 5.36
CA ILE A 456 -8.50 -14.58 3.98
C ILE A 456 -7.44 -15.56 3.45
N GLY A 457 -6.16 -15.28 3.67
CA GLY A 457 -5.07 -16.15 3.26
C GLY A 457 -5.14 -17.54 3.88
N ILE A 458 -5.50 -17.64 5.17
CA ILE A 458 -5.71 -18.92 5.88
C ILE A 458 -6.89 -19.69 5.25
N ILE A 459 -8.01 -19.03 5.01
CA ILE A 459 -9.21 -19.65 4.41
C ILE A 459 -8.92 -20.05 2.96
N PHE A 460 -8.36 -19.14 2.18
CA PHE A 460 -8.07 -19.37 0.77
C PHE A 460 -7.13 -20.55 0.55
N GLN A 461 -6.03 -20.65 1.32
CA GLN A 461 -5.12 -21.77 1.19
C GLN A 461 -5.80 -23.11 1.56
N ALA A 462 -6.68 -23.12 2.56
CA ALA A 462 -7.40 -24.32 2.98
C ALA A 462 -8.38 -24.81 1.90
N ILE A 463 -9.00 -23.91 1.15
CA ILE A 463 -9.95 -24.23 0.07
C ILE A 463 -9.20 -24.66 -1.18
N ILE A 464 -8.22 -23.86 -1.65
CA ILE A 464 -7.63 -24.02 -2.99
C ILE A 464 -6.51 -25.07 -3.03
N LEU A 465 -5.82 -25.31 -1.92
CA LEU A 465 -4.76 -26.32 -1.87
C LEU A 465 -5.28 -27.68 -1.42
N ARG A 466 -4.75 -28.73 -2.02
CA ARG A 466 -5.06 -30.11 -1.64
C ARG A 466 -4.22 -30.51 -0.42
N ARG A 467 -4.87 -30.93 0.66
CA ARG A 467 -4.16 -31.58 1.77
C ARG A 467 -3.71 -32.96 1.29
N ILE A 468 -2.42 -33.17 1.24
CA ILE A 468 -1.82 -34.48 1.04
C ILE A 468 -1.47 -34.96 2.45
N TRP A 469 -2.27 -35.89 2.97
CA TRP A 469 -1.92 -36.59 4.20
C TRP A 469 -0.68 -37.43 3.90
N LYS A 470 0.36 -37.29 4.72
CA LYS A 470 1.49 -38.21 4.69
C LYS A 470 1.14 -39.50 5.39
#